data_3418c99fc2ba7d55651479b44537f5eb
#
_entry.id   3418c99fc2ba7d55651479b44537f5eb
#
_cell.length_a   1.000
_cell.length_b   1.000
_cell.length_c   1.000
_cell.angle_alpha   90.00
_cell.angle_beta   90.00
_cell.angle_gamma   90.00
#
_symmetry.space_group_name_H-M   'P 1'
#
loop_
_entity.id
_entity.type
_entity.pdbx_description
1 polymer ?
#
loop_
_entity_poly.entity_id
_entity_poly.type
_entity_poly.pdbx_seq_one_letter_code
_entity_poly.pdbx_strand_id
1 'polypeptide(L)'
;MTPKILVGSPVSSLYDYCFEDFLKSRKSLTYKNHDLFFVDNSKTEGFSEKLKQNNLSFSRINFVENARERMVVSRNLLRKKVLEEGYDYFLNLDQDVIPPIDIIERMLKNNKKIQTGVYFVYNNQYSAEQAKYLIPTLWVSDSLSDEKIDGASIRLMHPKETEQNKLVKVISCGSGCLFIHRDVLEKIEFRYDPFFPYFDDNWFCRDAFYSNFEIFADLSIKCKHLIKDKPWSWTELKK
;
A
#
# COMPACT_ATOMS: atom_id res chain seq x y z
N MET A 1 18.79 -12.50 -14.25
CA MET A 1 17.69 -13.36 -13.73
C MET A 1 16.43 -12.52 -13.65
N THR A 2 15.26 -13.11 -13.86
CA THR A 2 13.97 -12.42 -13.74
C THR A 2 13.63 -12.30 -12.24
N PRO A 3 13.40 -11.10 -11.68
CA PRO A 3 13.15 -10.94 -10.25
C PRO A 3 11.97 -11.76 -9.74
N LYS A 4 12.09 -12.36 -8.56
CA LYS A 4 11.00 -13.09 -7.89
C LYS A 4 10.24 -12.16 -6.96
N ILE A 5 8.93 -12.04 -7.15
CA ILE A 5 8.10 -11.07 -6.44
C ILE A 5 7.13 -11.77 -5.49
N LEU A 6 7.08 -11.34 -4.23
CA LEU A 6 5.96 -11.67 -3.34
C LEU A 6 4.89 -10.59 -3.49
N VAL A 7 3.70 -10.97 -3.93
CA VAL A 7 2.51 -10.10 -3.91
C VAL A 7 1.65 -10.51 -2.73
N GLY A 8 1.41 -9.58 -1.83
CA GLY A 8 0.64 -9.91 -0.64
C GLY A 8 0.12 -8.71 0.11
N SER A 9 -0.70 -8.97 1.12
CA SER A 9 -1.21 -7.96 2.04
C SER A 9 -1.83 -8.60 3.27
N PRO A 10 -2.02 -7.83 4.34
CA PRO A 10 -3.00 -8.15 5.36
C PRO A 10 -4.40 -8.21 4.72
N VAL A 11 -5.20 -9.20 5.08
CA VAL A 11 -6.58 -9.37 4.63
C VAL A 11 -7.51 -9.59 5.82
N SER A 12 -8.77 -9.20 5.67
CA SER A 12 -9.74 -9.28 6.76
C SER A 12 -11.17 -9.44 6.24
N SER A 13 -12.01 -10.10 7.02
CA SER A 13 -13.46 -10.15 6.80
C SER A 13 -14.12 -8.76 6.79
N LEU A 14 -13.49 -7.73 7.35
CA LEU A 14 -13.95 -6.35 7.27
C LEU A 14 -14.01 -5.82 5.84
N TYR A 15 -13.20 -6.38 4.95
CA TYR A 15 -13.10 -6.04 3.53
C TYR A 15 -13.76 -7.09 2.63
N ASP A 16 -14.66 -7.89 3.17
CA ASP A 16 -15.36 -8.94 2.41
C ASP A 16 -16.21 -8.38 1.26
N TYR A 17 -16.65 -7.12 1.37
CA TYR A 17 -17.43 -6.41 0.35
C TYR A 17 -16.70 -6.27 -1.00
N CYS A 18 -15.36 -6.34 -1.03
CA CYS A 18 -14.56 -6.23 -2.24
C CYS A 18 -13.80 -7.54 -2.61
N PHE A 19 -14.14 -8.66 -1.96
CA PHE A 19 -13.39 -9.91 -2.10
C PHE A 19 -13.30 -10.42 -3.54
N GLU A 20 -14.36 -10.34 -4.31
CA GLU A 20 -14.40 -10.83 -5.71
C GLU A 20 -13.48 -9.97 -6.60
N ASP A 21 -13.51 -8.65 -6.46
CA ASP A 21 -12.62 -7.75 -7.20
C ASP A 21 -11.16 -7.97 -6.79
N PHE A 22 -10.90 -8.12 -5.49
CA PHE A 22 -9.60 -8.49 -4.94
C PHE A 22 -9.08 -9.78 -5.60
N LEU A 23 -9.85 -10.86 -5.55
CA LEU A 23 -9.48 -12.17 -6.10
C LEU A 23 -9.19 -12.09 -7.60
N LYS A 24 -10.08 -11.46 -8.35
CA LYS A 24 -9.95 -11.28 -9.80
C LYS A 24 -8.68 -10.49 -10.12
N SER A 25 -8.42 -9.38 -9.41
CA SER A 25 -7.27 -8.53 -9.68
C SER A 25 -5.94 -9.25 -9.41
N ARG A 26 -5.85 -10.04 -8.34
CA ARG A 26 -4.62 -10.77 -8.00
C ARG A 26 -4.34 -11.89 -9.01
N LYS A 27 -5.37 -12.62 -9.45
CA LYS A 27 -5.26 -13.69 -10.46
C LYS A 27 -4.99 -13.18 -11.88
N SER A 28 -5.25 -11.89 -12.16
CA SER A 28 -5.06 -11.31 -13.50
C SER A 28 -3.71 -10.61 -13.70
N LEU A 29 -2.82 -10.61 -12.72
CA LEU A 29 -1.48 -10.05 -12.87
C LEU A 29 -0.70 -10.74 -13.99
N THR A 30 -0.07 -9.96 -14.86
CA THR A 30 0.58 -10.45 -16.08
C THR A 30 1.99 -10.96 -15.86
N TYR A 31 2.70 -10.41 -14.88
CA TYR A 31 4.05 -10.85 -14.52
C TYR A 31 4.04 -12.30 -14.01
N LYS A 32 4.93 -13.16 -14.53
CA LYS A 32 4.84 -14.61 -14.28
C LYS A 32 5.63 -15.08 -13.06
N ASN A 33 6.74 -14.41 -12.72
CA ASN A 33 7.59 -14.84 -11.61
C ASN A 33 7.16 -14.19 -10.29
N HIS A 34 5.90 -14.42 -9.90
CA HIS A 34 5.37 -13.94 -8.62
C HIS A 34 4.58 -15.02 -7.90
N ASP A 35 4.56 -14.93 -6.59
CA ASP A 35 3.71 -15.71 -5.70
C ASP A 35 2.73 -14.79 -4.97
N LEU A 36 1.52 -15.31 -4.70
CA LEU A 36 0.50 -14.66 -3.89
C LEU A 36 0.55 -15.21 -2.47
N PHE A 37 0.62 -14.34 -1.47
CA PHE A 37 0.53 -14.76 -0.07
C PHE A 37 -0.12 -13.67 0.79
N PHE A 38 -1.06 -14.07 1.63
CA PHE A 38 -1.86 -13.15 2.43
C PHE A 38 -1.74 -13.45 3.93
N VAL A 39 -2.02 -12.46 4.77
CA VAL A 39 -2.09 -12.64 6.21
C VAL A 39 -3.50 -12.30 6.67
N ASP A 40 -4.26 -13.36 7.01
CA ASP A 40 -5.60 -13.18 7.57
C ASP A 40 -5.51 -12.71 9.01
N ASN A 41 -5.98 -11.49 9.23
CA ASN A 41 -6.05 -10.85 10.54
C ASN A 41 -7.50 -10.63 11.02
N SER A 42 -8.43 -11.43 10.51
CA SER A 42 -9.85 -11.40 10.90
C SER A 42 -10.05 -11.84 12.35
N LYS A 43 -11.08 -11.30 12.98
CA LYS A 43 -11.46 -11.70 14.35
C LYS A 43 -11.92 -13.15 14.42
N THR A 44 -12.59 -13.64 13.38
CA THR A 44 -13.13 -15.00 13.29
C THR A 44 -12.48 -15.81 12.16
N GLU A 45 -12.60 -17.14 12.20
CA GLU A 45 -11.94 -18.05 11.22
C GLU A 45 -12.67 -18.16 9.88
N GLY A 46 -13.91 -17.69 9.78
CA GLY A 46 -14.71 -17.85 8.56
C GLY A 46 -14.08 -17.28 7.30
N PHE A 47 -13.26 -16.24 7.43
CA PHE A 47 -12.57 -15.65 6.30
C PHE A 47 -11.40 -16.53 5.81
N SER A 48 -10.71 -17.21 6.73
CA SER A 48 -9.68 -18.20 6.39
C SER A 48 -10.24 -19.33 5.53
N GLU A 49 -11.45 -19.81 5.83
CA GLU A 49 -12.11 -20.83 5.02
C GLU A 49 -12.43 -20.32 3.59
N LYS A 50 -12.84 -19.07 3.47
CA LYS A 50 -13.05 -18.42 2.17
C LYS A 50 -11.75 -18.34 1.35
N LEU A 51 -10.63 -18.01 1.98
CA LEU A 51 -9.32 -18.01 1.32
C LEU A 51 -8.91 -19.40 0.84
N LYS A 52 -9.09 -20.44 1.68
CA LYS A 52 -8.84 -21.85 1.29
C LYS A 52 -9.68 -22.29 0.10
N GLN A 53 -10.99 -22.03 0.12
CA GLN A 53 -11.91 -22.39 -0.97
C GLN A 53 -11.51 -21.74 -2.31
N ASN A 54 -10.82 -20.62 -2.28
CA ASN A 54 -10.34 -19.91 -3.47
C ASN A 54 -8.88 -20.26 -3.83
N ASN A 55 -8.28 -21.26 -3.17
CA ASN A 55 -6.90 -21.73 -3.38
C ASN A 55 -5.85 -20.60 -3.19
N LEU A 56 -6.07 -19.72 -2.22
CA LEU A 56 -5.11 -18.67 -1.87
C LEU A 56 -4.17 -19.17 -0.77
N SER A 57 -2.87 -18.90 -0.93
CA SER A 57 -1.88 -19.13 0.11
C SER A 57 -1.95 -18.04 1.17
N PHE A 58 -2.03 -18.42 2.43
CA PHE A 58 -2.11 -17.48 3.53
C PHE A 58 -1.58 -18.04 4.85
N SER A 59 -1.31 -17.14 5.80
CA SER A 59 -1.20 -17.44 7.23
C SER A 59 -2.26 -16.67 8.00
N ARG A 60 -2.65 -17.20 9.14
CA ARG A 60 -3.53 -16.49 10.07
C ARG A 60 -2.73 -16.06 11.29
N ILE A 61 -2.98 -14.84 11.76
CA ILE A 61 -2.47 -14.35 13.05
C ILE A 61 -3.56 -14.39 14.11
N ASN A 62 -3.15 -14.40 15.38
CA ASN A 62 -4.09 -14.13 16.47
C ASN A 62 -4.62 -12.71 16.33
N PHE A 63 -5.93 -12.54 16.53
CA PHE A 63 -6.55 -11.23 16.42
C PHE A 63 -6.02 -10.28 17.49
N VAL A 64 -5.57 -9.11 17.06
CA VAL A 64 -5.14 -8.01 17.92
C VAL A 64 -6.15 -6.87 17.80
N GLU A 65 -6.69 -6.40 18.92
CA GLU A 65 -7.74 -5.35 18.93
C GLU A 65 -7.22 -4.03 18.36
N ASN A 66 -5.98 -3.64 18.69
CA ASN A 66 -5.37 -2.43 18.13
C ASN A 66 -5.09 -2.62 16.64
N ALA A 67 -5.78 -1.84 15.79
CA ALA A 67 -5.66 -1.96 14.34
C ALA A 67 -4.24 -1.66 13.83
N ARG A 68 -3.52 -0.70 14.42
CA ARG A 68 -2.15 -0.35 14.03
C ARG A 68 -1.18 -1.49 14.33
N GLU A 69 -1.28 -2.07 15.52
CA GLU A 69 -0.47 -3.23 15.91
C GLU A 69 -0.77 -4.43 15.03
N ARG A 70 -2.05 -4.70 14.77
CA ARG A 70 -2.50 -5.78 13.90
C ARG A 70 -1.93 -5.68 12.48
N MET A 71 -1.87 -4.45 11.91
CA MET A 71 -1.26 -4.22 10.60
C MET A 71 0.25 -4.48 10.63
N VAL A 72 0.95 -4.00 11.65
CA VAL A 72 2.40 -4.22 11.86
C VAL A 72 2.73 -5.71 11.95
N VAL A 73 2.01 -6.47 12.79
CA VAL A 73 2.21 -7.92 12.93
C VAL A 73 2.02 -8.61 11.58
N SER A 74 0.96 -8.25 10.85
CA SER A 74 0.65 -8.86 9.55
C SER A 74 1.73 -8.54 8.50
N ARG A 75 2.17 -7.29 8.39
CA ARG A 75 3.19 -6.89 7.41
C ARG A 75 4.57 -7.41 7.74
N ASN A 76 4.92 -7.54 9.02
CA ASN A 76 6.18 -8.17 9.41
C ASN A 76 6.22 -9.67 9.12
N LEU A 77 5.09 -10.35 9.15
CA LEU A 77 5.01 -11.74 8.70
C LEU A 77 5.26 -11.86 7.19
N LEU A 78 4.70 -10.94 6.39
CA LEU A 78 4.98 -10.85 4.95
C LEU A 78 6.45 -10.49 4.69
N ARG A 79 6.99 -9.51 5.41
CA ARG A 79 8.43 -9.15 5.36
C ARG A 79 9.31 -10.36 5.64
N LYS A 80 9.03 -11.09 6.72
CA LYS A 80 9.77 -12.30 7.09
C LYS A 80 9.79 -13.31 5.94
N LYS A 81 8.63 -13.57 5.31
CA LYS A 81 8.52 -14.47 4.17
C LYS A 81 9.38 -14.00 2.99
N VAL A 82 9.40 -12.70 2.68
CA VAL A 82 10.27 -12.15 1.62
C VAL A 82 11.74 -12.48 1.89
N LEU A 83 12.19 -12.26 3.13
CA LEU A 83 13.57 -12.43 3.53
C LEU A 83 14.00 -13.91 3.61
N GLU A 84 13.13 -14.80 4.06
CA GLU A 84 13.44 -16.21 4.23
C GLU A 84 13.34 -17.04 2.95
N GLU A 85 12.43 -16.68 2.02
CA GLU A 85 12.14 -17.46 0.83
C GLU A 85 12.76 -16.89 -0.47
N GLY A 86 13.66 -15.92 -0.33
CA GLY A 86 14.48 -15.43 -1.45
C GLY A 86 13.74 -14.62 -2.50
N TYR A 87 12.72 -13.85 -2.10
CA TYR A 87 12.09 -12.86 -3.00
C TYR A 87 12.98 -11.64 -3.15
N ASP A 88 13.01 -11.08 -4.36
CA ASP A 88 13.75 -9.85 -4.68
C ASP A 88 12.96 -8.60 -4.31
N TYR A 89 11.61 -8.66 -4.42
CA TYR A 89 10.70 -7.57 -4.11
C TYR A 89 9.46 -8.06 -3.38
N PHE A 90 8.88 -7.15 -2.61
CA PHE A 90 7.55 -7.26 -2.04
C PHE A 90 6.62 -6.23 -2.66
N LEU A 91 5.50 -6.64 -3.21
CA LEU A 91 4.40 -5.78 -3.62
C LEU A 91 3.26 -5.92 -2.62
N ASN A 92 3.13 -4.95 -1.70
CA ASN A 92 1.94 -4.84 -0.88
C ASN A 92 0.80 -4.25 -1.70
N LEU A 93 -0.30 -4.96 -1.77
CA LEU A 93 -1.54 -4.49 -2.38
C LEU A 93 -2.68 -4.75 -1.40
N ASP A 94 -3.16 -3.72 -0.70
CA ASP A 94 -4.24 -3.86 0.26
C ASP A 94 -5.49 -4.47 -0.41
N GLN A 95 -6.32 -5.14 0.39
CA GLN A 95 -7.42 -5.97 -0.12
C GLN A 95 -8.41 -5.19 -1.01
N ASP A 96 -8.63 -3.93 -0.72
CA ASP A 96 -9.53 -3.01 -1.41
C ASP A 96 -8.85 -2.15 -2.48
N VAL A 97 -7.54 -2.37 -2.74
CA VAL A 97 -6.78 -1.67 -3.78
C VAL A 97 -6.61 -2.56 -5.01
N ILE A 98 -7.16 -2.12 -6.14
CA ILE A 98 -7.16 -2.84 -7.41
C ILE A 98 -6.17 -2.18 -8.38
N PRO A 99 -5.03 -2.81 -8.66
CA PRO A 99 -4.01 -2.25 -9.55
C PRO A 99 -4.32 -2.53 -11.04
N PRO A 100 -3.60 -1.86 -11.97
CA PRO A 100 -3.48 -2.34 -13.34
C PRO A 100 -2.83 -3.71 -13.38
N ILE A 101 -3.19 -4.54 -14.36
CA ILE A 101 -2.71 -5.93 -14.45
C ILE A 101 -1.20 -6.06 -14.70
N ASP A 102 -0.58 -5.03 -15.27
CA ASP A 102 0.85 -4.93 -15.62
C ASP A 102 1.67 -4.12 -14.60
N ILE A 103 1.15 -3.97 -13.38
CA ILE A 103 1.78 -3.12 -12.35
C ILE A 103 3.22 -3.53 -12.03
N ILE A 104 3.49 -4.83 -11.95
CA ILE A 104 4.81 -5.34 -11.58
C ILE A 104 5.85 -4.97 -12.65
N GLU A 105 5.53 -5.23 -13.92
CA GLU A 105 6.40 -4.91 -15.04
C GLU A 105 6.73 -3.41 -15.11
N ARG A 106 5.71 -2.57 -14.85
CA ARG A 106 5.89 -1.11 -14.84
C ARG A 106 6.79 -0.67 -13.70
N MET A 107 6.61 -1.21 -12.49
CA MET A 107 7.45 -0.89 -11.34
C MET A 107 8.88 -1.42 -11.51
N LEU A 108 9.06 -2.61 -12.05
CA LEU A 108 10.39 -3.14 -12.36
C LEU A 108 11.14 -2.27 -13.38
N LYS A 109 10.45 -1.77 -14.41
CA LYS A 109 11.02 -0.85 -15.41
C LYS A 109 11.58 0.44 -14.80
N ASN A 110 10.94 0.96 -13.76
CA ASN A 110 11.40 2.17 -13.08
C ASN A 110 12.70 1.98 -12.28
N ASN A 111 13.05 0.74 -11.94
CA ASN A 111 14.29 0.37 -11.23
C ASN A 111 14.53 1.20 -9.95
N LYS A 112 13.52 1.32 -9.10
CA LYS A 112 13.60 2.02 -7.81
C LYS A 112 13.37 1.05 -6.66
N LYS A 113 14.02 1.29 -5.52
CA LYS A 113 13.94 0.39 -4.36
C LYS A 113 12.62 0.49 -3.60
N ILE A 114 12.00 1.67 -3.57
CA ILE A 114 10.67 1.89 -2.98
C ILE A 114 9.84 2.66 -3.98
N GLN A 115 8.68 2.09 -4.33
CA GLN A 115 7.75 2.69 -5.28
C GLN A 115 6.31 2.51 -4.85
N THR A 116 5.47 3.45 -5.23
CA THR A 116 4.02 3.37 -5.06
C THR A 116 3.29 3.72 -6.34
N GLY A 117 2.12 3.11 -6.56
CA GLY A 117 1.13 3.61 -7.49
C GLY A 117 0.23 4.64 -6.82
N VAL A 118 -0.61 5.31 -7.61
CA VAL A 118 -1.56 6.31 -7.13
C VAL A 118 -2.89 5.64 -6.79
N TYR A 119 -3.36 5.80 -5.57
CA TYR A 119 -4.73 5.51 -5.18
C TYR A 119 -5.25 6.64 -4.28
N PHE A 120 -6.57 6.73 -4.15
CA PHE A 120 -7.21 7.86 -3.52
C PHE A 120 -8.03 7.42 -2.32
N VAL A 121 -8.09 8.28 -1.31
CA VAL A 121 -8.93 8.13 -0.13
C VAL A 121 -9.86 9.34 0.01
N TYR A 122 -11.01 9.12 0.66
CA TYR A 122 -11.84 10.25 1.06
C TYR A 122 -11.16 11.01 2.20
N ASN A 123 -11.10 12.33 2.05
CA ASN A 123 -10.48 13.17 3.06
C ASN A 123 -11.43 13.34 4.25
N ASN A 124 -11.13 12.63 5.34
CA ASN A 124 -11.92 12.69 6.58
C ASN A 124 -11.40 13.76 7.57
N GLN A 125 -10.30 14.46 7.22
CA GLN A 125 -9.66 15.44 8.14
C GLN A 125 -10.20 16.86 7.98
N TYR A 126 -11.01 17.11 6.96
CA TYR A 126 -11.57 18.43 6.66
C TYR A 126 -13.07 18.46 6.89
N SER A 127 -13.67 19.67 6.91
CA SER A 127 -15.10 19.88 7.10
C SER A 127 -15.96 18.98 6.19
N ALA A 128 -17.22 18.75 6.56
CA ALA A 128 -18.14 17.88 5.82
C ALA A 128 -18.26 18.21 4.31
N GLU A 129 -17.99 19.47 3.91
CA GLU A 129 -17.92 19.87 2.52
C GLU A 129 -16.64 19.43 1.81
N GLN A 130 -15.50 19.45 2.51
CA GLN A 130 -14.19 19.04 2.00
C GLN A 130 -13.99 17.52 2.04
N ALA A 131 -14.69 16.81 2.93
CA ALA A 131 -14.70 15.35 3.01
C ALA A 131 -15.28 14.65 1.75
N LYS A 132 -15.83 15.42 0.81
CA LYS A 132 -16.35 14.91 -0.47
C LYS A 132 -15.27 14.67 -1.51
N TYR A 133 -14.04 15.14 -1.28
CA TYR A 133 -12.97 15.04 -2.28
C TYR A 133 -12.07 13.84 -2.05
N LEU A 134 -11.78 13.11 -3.11
CA LEU A 134 -10.75 12.10 -3.14
C LEU A 134 -9.37 12.76 -3.20
N ILE A 135 -8.48 12.36 -2.31
CA ILE A 135 -7.09 12.85 -2.26
C ILE A 135 -6.12 11.68 -2.47
N PRO A 136 -5.00 11.89 -3.18
CA PRO A 136 -3.97 10.86 -3.29
C PRO A 136 -3.24 10.70 -1.95
N THR A 137 -2.86 9.48 -1.60
CA THR A 137 -2.08 9.19 -0.40
C THR A 137 -0.59 9.43 -0.64
N LEU A 138 -0.23 10.62 -1.11
CA LEU A 138 1.13 11.02 -1.49
C LEU A 138 1.49 12.37 -0.88
N TRP A 139 2.63 12.44 -0.21
CA TRP A 139 3.17 13.69 0.36
C TRP A 139 4.47 14.05 -0.33
N VAL A 140 4.58 15.29 -0.74
CA VAL A 140 5.74 15.83 -1.46
C VAL A 140 6.41 16.93 -0.65
N SER A 141 7.70 17.15 -0.91
CA SER A 141 8.42 18.30 -0.35
C SER A 141 7.86 19.60 -0.94
N ASP A 142 7.66 20.58 -0.07
CA ASP A 142 7.26 21.92 -0.47
C ASP A 142 7.89 22.95 0.46
N SER A 143 8.82 23.74 -0.06
CA SER A 143 9.53 24.77 0.70
C SER A 143 8.62 25.90 1.20
N LEU A 144 7.42 26.03 0.66
CA LEU A 144 6.43 27.05 1.05
C LEU A 144 5.40 26.51 2.06
N SER A 145 5.42 25.23 2.39
CA SER A 145 4.51 24.64 3.36
C SER A 145 4.99 24.87 4.79
N ASP A 146 4.06 25.24 5.67
CA ASP A 146 4.30 25.32 7.12
C ASP A 146 4.27 23.94 7.79
N GLU A 147 3.69 22.93 7.13
CA GLU A 147 3.67 21.56 7.62
C GLU A 147 5.04 20.92 7.45
N LYS A 148 5.59 20.40 8.56
CA LYS A 148 6.92 19.80 8.59
C LYS A 148 6.88 18.37 9.14
N ILE A 149 7.60 17.47 8.46
CA ILE A 149 7.98 16.17 9.01
C ILE A 149 9.50 16.12 9.08
N ASP A 150 10.03 15.89 10.27
CA ASP A 150 11.48 15.82 10.53
C ASP A 150 12.26 17.04 9.98
N GLY A 151 11.66 18.23 10.08
CA GLY A 151 12.25 19.50 9.61
C GLY A 151 12.07 19.79 8.12
N ALA A 152 11.60 18.87 7.33
CA ALA A 152 11.27 19.10 5.92
C ALA A 152 9.84 19.62 5.77
N SER A 153 9.66 20.73 5.06
CA SER A 153 8.33 21.24 4.69
C SER A 153 7.69 20.28 3.71
N ILE A 154 6.48 19.80 4.03
CA ILE A 154 5.73 18.84 3.24
C ILE A 154 4.30 19.32 2.99
N ARG A 155 3.71 18.81 1.93
CA ARG A 155 2.28 18.91 1.68
C ARG A 155 1.73 17.65 1.04
N LEU A 156 0.44 17.47 1.17
CA LEU A 156 -0.28 16.49 0.38
C LEU A 156 -0.22 16.87 -1.11
N MET A 157 0.02 15.88 -1.98
CA MET A 157 0.00 16.10 -3.43
C MET A 157 -1.44 16.45 -3.87
N HIS A 158 -1.58 17.49 -4.69
CA HIS A 158 -2.89 17.86 -5.19
C HIS A 158 -3.37 16.85 -6.25
N PRO A 159 -4.67 16.49 -6.30
CA PRO A 159 -5.20 15.50 -7.25
C PRO A 159 -4.82 15.77 -8.72
N LYS A 160 -4.83 17.02 -9.16
CA LYS A 160 -4.42 17.41 -10.52
C LYS A 160 -2.96 17.10 -10.84
N GLU A 161 -2.07 17.11 -9.86
CA GLU A 161 -0.66 16.78 -10.06
C GLU A 161 -0.49 15.30 -10.43
N THR A 162 -1.41 14.44 -10.03
CA THR A 162 -1.40 13.02 -10.37
C THR A 162 -1.78 12.75 -11.83
N GLU A 163 -2.33 13.71 -12.57
CA GLU A 163 -2.68 13.55 -13.99
C GLU A 163 -1.44 13.45 -14.89
N GLN A 164 -0.28 13.85 -14.37
CA GLN A 164 0.99 13.74 -15.08
C GLN A 164 1.47 12.27 -15.07
N ASN A 165 1.73 11.70 -16.23
CA ASN A 165 2.24 10.32 -16.37
C ASN A 165 3.77 10.30 -16.20
N LYS A 166 4.25 10.57 -14.99
CA LYS A 166 5.70 10.61 -14.67
C LYS A 166 6.01 9.93 -13.35
N LEU A 167 7.25 9.54 -13.20
CA LEU A 167 7.82 9.09 -11.93
C LEU A 167 8.27 10.32 -11.12
N VAL A 168 7.79 10.46 -9.90
CA VAL A 168 8.12 11.58 -9.01
C VAL A 168 8.65 11.07 -7.66
N LYS A 169 9.60 11.80 -7.10
CA LYS A 169 10.04 11.56 -5.72
C LYS A 169 8.98 12.09 -4.76
N VAL A 170 8.67 11.29 -3.74
CA VAL A 170 7.74 11.66 -2.66
C VAL A 170 8.42 11.51 -1.31
N ILE A 171 7.92 12.20 -0.30
CA ILE A 171 8.43 12.11 1.07
C ILE A 171 7.73 10.97 1.81
N SER A 172 6.43 10.80 1.58
CA SER A 172 5.64 9.75 2.20
C SER A 172 4.52 9.30 1.27
N CYS A 173 4.06 8.07 1.48
CA CYS A 173 2.94 7.49 0.75
C CYS A 173 2.19 6.48 1.64
N GLY A 174 0.94 6.21 1.32
CA GLY A 174 0.21 5.11 1.94
C GLY A 174 0.70 3.75 1.45
N SER A 175 0.49 2.73 2.24
CA SER A 175 0.95 1.35 1.94
C SER A 175 -0.01 0.54 1.08
N GLY A 176 -1.18 1.05 0.71
CA GLY A 176 -2.18 0.30 -0.07
C GLY A 176 -1.69 -0.22 -1.42
N CYS A 177 -0.66 0.41 -2.00
CA CYS A 177 0.06 -0.05 -3.19
C CYS A 177 1.52 0.31 -3.04
N LEU A 178 2.34 -0.58 -2.48
CA LEU A 178 3.73 -0.29 -2.15
C LEU A 178 4.66 -1.43 -2.62
N PHE A 179 5.61 -1.10 -3.51
CA PHE A 179 6.60 -2.01 -4.07
C PHE A 179 7.96 -1.75 -3.44
N ILE A 180 8.53 -2.76 -2.78
CA ILE A 180 9.70 -2.61 -1.93
C ILE A 180 10.75 -3.65 -2.32
N HIS A 181 11.97 -3.20 -2.61
CA HIS A 181 13.11 -4.08 -2.84
C HIS A 181 13.55 -4.76 -1.54
N ARG A 182 14.05 -5.99 -1.63
CA ARG A 182 14.55 -6.78 -0.50
C ARG A 182 15.54 -6.03 0.39
N ASP A 183 16.52 -5.32 -0.18
CA ASP A 183 17.54 -4.56 0.60
C ASP A 183 16.92 -3.56 1.58
N VAL A 184 15.75 -3.00 1.23
CA VAL A 184 15.02 -2.10 2.12
C VAL A 184 14.45 -2.87 3.30
N LEU A 185 13.81 -4.00 3.02
CA LEU A 185 13.21 -4.86 4.03
C LEU A 185 14.23 -5.54 4.95
N GLU A 186 15.47 -5.70 4.52
CA GLU A 186 16.57 -6.15 5.37
C GLU A 186 16.93 -5.12 6.44
N LYS A 187 16.74 -3.83 6.16
CA LYS A 187 17.09 -2.72 7.05
C LYS A 187 15.91 -2.16 7.82
N ILE A 188 14.71 -2.20 7.24
CA ILE A 188 13.51 -1.57 7.78
C ILE A 188 12.47 -2.63 8.11
N GLU A 189 11.95 -2.54 9.32
CA GLU A 189 10.85 -3.33 9.83
C GLU A 189 9.60 -2.46 9.97
N PHE A 190 8.42 -3.03 9.73
CA PHE A 190 7.18 -2.31 10.00
C PHE A 190 6.98 -2.15 11.49
N ARG A 191 6.61 -0.96 11.91
CA ARG A 191 6.37 -0.64 13.32
C ARG A 191 5.26 0.38 13.52
N TYR A 192 4.79 0.52 14.74
CA TYR A 192 3.93 1.60 15.18
C TYR A 192 4.42 2.10 16.54
N ASP A 193 3.98 3.29 16.91
CA ASP A 193 4.20 3.87 18.23
C ASP A 193 2.83 4.11 18.88
N PRO A 194 2.56 3.57 20.08
CA PRO A 194 1.28 3.73 20.76
C PRO A 194 0.95 5.17 21.14
N PHE A 195 1.96 6.04 21.28
CA PHE A 195 1.81 7.44 21.65
C PHE A 195 1.46 8.37 20.47
N PHE A 196 1.59 7.87 19.23
CA PHE A 196 1.27 8.63 18.02
C PHE A 196 0.13 8.00 17.24
N PRO A 197 -0.76 8.80 16.61
CA PRO A 197 -1.92 8.28 15.89
C PRO A 197 -1.61 7.71 14.50
N TYR A 198 -0.33 7.59 14.13
CA TYR A 198 0.10 7.20 12.81
C TYR A 198 0.07 5.67 12.63
N PHE A 199 -0.26 5.24 11.41
CA PHE A 199 -0.12 3.86 10.97
C PHE A 199 1.32 3.55 10.55
N ASP A 200 1.58 2.29 10.30
CA ASP A 200 2.88 1.74 9.95
C ASP A 200 3.47 2.27 8.63
N ASP A 201 2.63 2.74 7.69
CA ASP A 201 3.07 3.39 6.45
C ASP A 201 3.84 4.70 6.72
N ASN A 202 3.35 5.52 7.63
CA ASN A 202 4.05 6.74 8.04
C ASN A 202 5.41 6.43 8.68
N TRP A 203 5.46 5.43 9.56
CA TRP A 203 6.69 5.00 10.20
C TRP A 203 7.66 4.38 9.19
N PHE A 204 7.18 3.57 8.26
CA PHE A 204 7.99 3.00 7.19
C PHE A 204 8.62 4.07 6.30
N CYS A 205 7.86 5.07 5.89
CA CYS A 205 8.38 6.18 5.08
C CYS A 205 9.42 7.01 5.84
N ARG A 206 9.20 7.25 7.14
CA ARG A 206 10.14 7.92 8.02
C ARG A 206 11.45 7.14 8.16
N ASP A 207 11.36 5.84 8.43
CA ASP A 207 12.52 4.97 8.57
C ASP A 207 13.29 4.81 7.25
N ALA A 208 12.58 4.85 6.10
CA ALA A 208 13.20 4.91 4.78
C ALA A 208 14.01 6.20 4.60
N PHE A 209 13.46 7.34 4.98
CA PHE A 209 14.16 8.63 4.93
C PHE A 209 15.46 8.60 5.75
N TYR A 210 15.41 8.17 7.01
CA TYR A 210 16.59 8.08 7.89
C TYR A 210 17.60 7.01 7.45
N SER A 211 17.15 6.02 6.70
CA SER A 211 18.03 4.99 6.11
C SER A 211 18.55 5.36 4.72
N ASN A 212 18.34 6.61 4.27
CA ASN A 212 18.71 7.13 2.94
C ASN A 212 18.10 6.35 1.76
N PHE A 213 16.90 5.83 1.92
CA PHE A 213 16.12 5.30 0.83
C PHE A 213 15.13 6.35 0.30
N GLU A 214 15.14 6.52 -1.01
CA GLU A 214 14.19 7.40 -1.67
C GLU A 214 12.92 6.65 -2.04
N ILE A 215 11.78 7.33 -1.91
CA ILE A 215 10.46 6.82 -2.28
C ILE A 215 10.00 7.52 -3.56
N PHE A 216 9.49 6.74 -4.50
CA PHE A 216 8.99 7.25 -5.78
C PHE A 216 7.52 6.86 -5.98
N ALA A 217 6.73 7.77 -6.52
CA ALA A 217 5.38 7.49 -7.00
C ALA A 217 5.38 7.49 -8.54
N ASP A 218 4.93 6.39 -9.12
CA ASP A 218 4.65 6.36 -10.57
C ASP A 218 3.23 6.86 -10.80
N LEU A 219 3.11 8.13 -11.20
CA LEU A 219 1.83 8.77 -11.43
C LEU A 219 1.06 8.21 -12.63
N SER A 220 1.69 7.37 -13.45
CA SER A 220 0.99 6.64 -14.51
C SER A 220 0.27 5.39 -14.02
N ILE A 221 0.67 4.83 -12.86
CA ILE A 221 0.04 3.66 -12.25
C ILE A 221 -1.14 4.13 -11.39
N LYS A 222 -2.36 3.96 -11.90
CA LYS A 222 -3.60 4.33 -11.21
C LYS A 222 -4.30 3.09 -10.67
N CYS A 223 -4.41 3.00 -9.35
CA CYS A 223 -5.13 1.92 -8.67
C CYS A 223 -6.55 2.39 -8.30
N LYS A 224 -7.53 1.51 -8.39
CA LYS A 224 -8.86 1.74 -7.81
C LYS A 224 -8.80 1.45 -6.33
N HIS A 225 -9.38 2.30 -5.50
CA HIS A 225 -9.55 2.03 -4.07
C HIS A 225 -11.05 1.84 -3.79
N LEU A 226 -11.44 0.61 -3.51
CA LEU A 226 -12.84 0.23 -3.27
C LEU A 226 -13.20 0.52 -1.82
N ILE A 227 -13.85 1.64 -1.58
CA ILE A 227 -14.25 2.07 -0.22
C ILE A 227 -15.70 1.66 0.02
N LYS A 228 -15.95 0.93 1.12
CA LYS A 228 -17.28 0.46 1.47
C LYS A 228 -18.30 1.60 1.50
N ASP A 229 -19.45 1.35 0.89
CA ASP A 229 -20.59 2.29 0.83
C ASP A 229 -20.27 3.65 0.14
N LYS A 230 -19.15 3.72 -0.61
CA LYS A 230 -18.75 4.87 -1.38
C LYS A 230 -18.60 4.50 -2.85
N PRO A 231 -19.13 5.31 -3.79
CA PRO A 231 -18.85 5.10 -5.20
C PRO A 231 -17.37 5.35 -5.48
N TRP A 232 -16.79 4.50 -6.29
CA TRP A 232 -15.46 4.76 -6.82
C TRP A 232 -15.59 5.41 -8.20
N SER A 233 -15.01 6.61 -8.37
CA SER A 233 -15.02 7.31 -9.66
C SER A 233 -13.86 8.29 -9.77
N TRP A 234 -13.11 8.19 -10.89
CA TRP A 234 -12.11 9.18 -11.25
C TRP A 234 -12.71 10.56 -11.61
N THR A 235 -13.99 10.64 -11.90
CA THR A 235 -14.65 11.91 -12.23
C THR A 235 -14.78 12.83 -11.03
N GLU A 236 -14.76 12.30 -9.81
CA GLU A 236 -14.76 13.10 -8.58
C GLU A 236 -13.44 13.87 -8.38
N LEU A 237 -12.37 13.48 -9.08
CA LEU A 237 -11.08 14.18 -9.07
C LEU A 237 -11.07 15.45 -9.93
N LYS A 238 -12.08 15.66 -10.77
CA LYS A 238 -12.15 16.76 -11.74
C LYS A 238 -13.00 17.94 -11.28
N LYS A 239 -13.53 17.91 -10.08
CA LYS A 239 -14.37 18.97 -9.53
C LYS A 239 -13.58 19.99 -8.71
#